data_5b0967cc6a128d98b731ed02f94ef285
#
_entry.id   5b0967cc6a128d98b731ed02f94ef285
#
_cell.length_a   1.000
_cell.length_b   1.000
_cell.length_c   1.000
_cell.angle_alpha   90.00
_cell.angle_beta   90.00
_cell.angle_gamma   90.00
#
_symmetry.space_group_name_H-M   'P 1'
#
loop_
_entity.id
_entity.type
_entity.pdbx_description
1 polymer ?
#
loop_
_entity_poly.entity_id
_entity_poly.type
_entity_poly.pdbx_seq_one_letter_code
_entity_poly.pdbx_strand_id
1 'polypeptide(L)'
;MVNDFNDYVARTAVRLDSLDPAAPLDDLEPLAGIVGAARVVAIGENAHCVREFYLWRHRLTRFLVERLGFTAFAMESGFSEGLAVDEWVRGGLGDLRRVADEGITYNMGRCAEMRDQLRWMREVDAPVRFFGLDVPGSTVSPLPALKHIEEYLAKADEDALPLVARLDTLVRGYAGAHSLPAYTAGRAG
;
A
#
# COMPACT_ATOMS: atom_id res chain seq x y z
N MET A 1 38.63 -13.38 -10.85
CA MET A 1 37.41 -12.52 -10.94
C MET A 1 36.27 -12.94 -10.02
N VAL A 2 36.08 -14.23 -9.71
CA VAL A 2 35.02 -14.70 -8.76
C VAL A 2 35.30 -14.30 -7.30
N ASN A 3 36.57 -14.21 -6.92
CA ASN A 3 36.96 -13.87 -5.55
C ASN A 3 36.68 -12.42 -5.16
N ASP A 4 36.67 -11.50 -6.08
CA ASP A 4 36.46 -10.06 -5.82
C ASP A 4 35.02 -9.73 -5.37
N PHE A 5 34.01 -10.33 -5.98
CA PHE A 5 32.60 -10.13 -5.60
C PHE A 5 32.26 -10.77 -4.25
N ASN A 6 32.69 -12.02 -4.04
CA ASN A 6 32.46 -12.70 -2.75
C ASN A 6 33.18 -11.99 -1.60
N ASP A 7 34.39 -11.54 -1.83
CA ASP A 7 35.17 -10.76 -0.86
C ASP A 7 34.55 -9.40 -0.59
N TYR A 8 33.96 -8.75 -1.61
CA TYR A 8 33.20 -7.51 -1.44
C TYR A 8 31.96 -7.74 -0.58
N VAL A 9 31.13 -8.75 -0.92
CA VAL A 9 29.93 -9.09 -0.14
C VAL A 9 30.28 -9.43 1.30
N ALA A 10 31.30 -10.25 1.53
CA ALA A 10 31.72 -10.62 2.87
C ALA A 10 32.14 -9.42 3.75
N ARG A 11 32.68 -8.37 3.12
CA ARG A 11 33.08 -7.14 3.85
C ARG A 11 31.97 -6.13 4.01
N THR A 12 30.96 -6.11 3.13
CA THR A 12 29.96 -5.03 3.08
C THR A 12 28.55 -5.48 3.42
N ALA A 13 28.26 -6.79 3.34
CA ALA A 13 26.94 -7.31 3.67
C ALA A 13 26.65 -7.13 5.17
N VAL A 14 25.48 -6.64 5.46
CA VAL A 14 24.92 -6.57 6.80
C VAL A 14 23.97 -7.74 7.00
N ARG A 15 24.15 -8.48 8.08
CA ARG A 15 23.30 -9.61 8.41
C ARG A 15 21.96 -9.09 8.92
N LEU A 16 20.89 -9.67 8.42
CA LEU A 16 19.55 -9.49 8.96
C LEU A 16 19.29 -10.59 10.00
N ASP A 17 18.93 -10.20 11.19
CA ASP A 17 18.74 -11.14 12.30
C ASP A 17 17.34 -11.79 12.28
N SER A 18 16.34 -11.10 11.74
CA SER A 18 14.96 -11.59 11.71
C SER A 18 14.16 -11.02 10.53
N LEU A 19 13.17 -11.77 10.08
CA LEU A 19 12.08 -11.28 9.22
C LEU A 19 10.81 -10.95 10.02
N ASP A 20 10.76 -11.30 11.31
CA ASP A 20 9.60 -10.99 12.15
C ASP A 20 9.43 -9.47 12.28
N PRO A 21 8.28 -8.92 11.83
CA PRO A 21 8.02 -7.50 11.96
C PRO A 21 8.07 -6.98 13.39
N ALA A 22 7.78 -7.82 14.39
CA ALA A 22 7.81 -7.44 15.80
C ALA A 22 9.22 -7.45 16.40
N ALA A 23 10.22 -8.04 15.73
CA ALA A 23 11.60 -8.08 16.22
C ALA A 23 12.20 -6.67 16.38
N PRO A 24 13.25 -6.51 17.24
CA PRO A 24 14.04 -5.30 17.31
C PRO A 24 14.56 -4.87 15.93
N LEU A 25 14.81 -3.57 15.76
CA LEU A 25 15.22 -2.98 14.49
C LEU A 25 16.73 -2.65 14.43
N ASP A 26 17.49 -3.07 15.44
CA ASP A 26 18.90 -2.68 15.58
C ASP A 26 19.79 -3.24 14.46
N ASP A 27 19.43 -4.38 13.89
CA ASP A 27 20.09 -4.96 12.70
C ASP A 27 19.89 -4.11 11.42
N LEU A 28 18.93 -3.18 11.44
CA LEU A 28 18.64 -2.26 10.33
C LEU A 28 19.34 -0.90 10.48
N GLU A 29 19.95 -0.60 11.60
CA GLU A 29 20.64 0.69 11.82
C GLU A 29 21.66 1.07 10.73
N PRO A 30 22.42 0.14 10.12
CA PRO A 30 23.29 0.47 9.00
C PRO A 30 22.58 1.10 7.81
N LEU A 31 21.27 0.86 7.63
CA LEU A 31 20.46 1.48 6.57
C LEU A 31 20.30 2.99 6.77
N ALA A 32 20.36 3.49 8.00
CA ALA A 32 20.29 4.92 8.26
C ALA A 32 21.35 5.71 7.49
N GLY A 33 22.57 5.17 7.41
CA GLY A 33 23.66 5.76 6.63
C GLY A 33 23.40 5.74 5.11
N ILE A 34 22.72 4.73 4.62
CA ILE A 34 22.33 4.61 3.20
C ILE A 34 21.20 5.58 2.87
N VAL A 35 20.20 5.66 3.73
CA VAL A 35 19.06 6.58 3.56
C VAL A 35 19.51 8.03 3.69
N GLY A 36 20.39 8.34 4.64
CA GLY A 36 20.91 9.68 4.85
C GLY A 36 19.81 10.73 4.99
N ALA A 37 19.87 11.77 4.15
CA ALA A 37 18.89 12.85 4.12
C ALA A 37 17.77 12.63 3.07
N ALA A 38 17.62 11.43 2.53
CA ALA A 38 16.60 11.14 1.52
C ALA A 38 15.19 11.33 2.09
N ARG A 39 14.32 11.99 1.33
CA ARG A 39 12.91 12.18 1.67
C ARG A 39 12.00 11.10 1.08
N VAL A 40 12.52 10.30 0.17
CA VAL A 40 11.83 9.18 -0.48
C VAL A 40 12.76 7.98 -0.52
N VAL A 41 12.27 6.83 -0.09
CA VAL A 41 12.96 5.54 -0.18
C VAL A 41 12.10 4.61 -1.02
N ALA A 42 12.66 4.10 -2.12
CA ALA A 42 12.01 3.10 -2.95
C ALA A 42 12.40 1.70 -2.47
N ILE A 43 11.39 0.91 -2.09
CA ILE A 43 11.55 -0.48 -1.70
C ILE A 43 11.10 -1.33 -2.89
N GLY A 44 12.05 -1.95 -3.59
CA GLY A 44 11.76 -2.83 -4.71
C GLY A 44 11.18 -4.18 -4.28
N GLU A 45 10.48 -4.84 -5.18
CA GLU A 45 9.96 -6.18 -5.01
C GLU A 45 10.40 -7.06 -6.20
N ASN A 46 10.91 -8.25 -5.90
CA ASN A 46 11.35 -9.18 -6.93
C ASN A 46 10.20 -10.06 -7.48
N ALA A 47 9.24 -10.42 -6.62
CA ALA A 47 8.08 -11.23 -6.98
C ALA A 47 6.90 -10.94 -6.05
N HIS A 48 5.70 -10.82 -6.64
CA HIS A 48 4.47 -10.67 -5.88
C HIS A 48 4.11 -11.94 -5.10
N CYS A 49 3.33 -11.79 -4.04
CA CYS A 49 2.77 -12.89 -3.24
C CYS A 49 3.82 -13.76 -2.52
N VAL A 50 5.03 -13.27 -2.32
CA VAL A 50 6.05 -13.92 -1.51
C VAL A 50 5.98 -13.38 -0.09
N ARG A 51 5.66 -14.25 0.87
CA ARG A 51 5.46 -13.91 2.28
C ARG A 51 6.64 -13.15 2.89
N GLU A 52 7.84 -13.61 2.63
CA GLU A 52 9.09 -13.05 3.16
C GLU A 52 9.30 -11.61 2.70
N PHE A 53 8.88 -11.25 1.48
CA PHE A 53 8.96 -9.86 1.00
C PHE A 53 7.99 -8.94 1.74
N TYR A 54 6.78 -9.42 2.08
CA TYR A 54 5.85 -8.64 2.90
C TYR A 54 6.38 -8.42 4.32
N LEU A 55 6.93 -9.45 4.95
CA LEU A 55 7.53 -9.35 6.28
C LEU A 55 8.72 -8.39 6.28
N TRP A 56 9.60 -8.51 5.28
CA TRP A 56 10.75 -7.63 5.12
C TRP A 56 10.33 -6.17 4.87
N ARG A 57 9.39 -5.95 3.96
CA ARG A 57 8.83 -4.62 3.70
C ARG A 57 8.24 -4.01 4.96
N HIS A 58 7.51 -4.78 5.75
CA HIS A 58 6.94 -4.31 7.02
C HIS A 58 8.05 -3.88 7.99
N ARG A 59 9.12 -4.68 8.17
CA ARG A 59 10.25 -4.30 9.00
C ARG A 59 10.95 -3.03 8.51
N LEU A 60 11.20 -2.93 7.20
CA LEU A 60 11.77 -1.72 6.59
C LEU A 60 10.88 -0.50 6.81
N THR A 61 9.58 -0.64 6.61
CA THR A 61 8.63 0.45 6.85
C THR A 61 8.67 0.89 8.31
N ARG A 62 8.68 -0.06 9.25
CA ARG A 62 8.83 0.24 10.68
C ARG A 62 10.11 1.02 10.96
N PHE A 63 11.23 0.57 10.45
CA PHE A 63 12.51 1.25 10.63
C PHE A 63 12.48 2.68 10.09
N LEU A 64 11.97 2.87 8.87
CA LEU A 64 11.85 4.19 8.24
C LEU A 64 10.95 5.13 9.05
N VAL A 65 9.85 4.64 9.60
CA VAL A 65 8.92 5.43 10.41
C VAL A 65 9.47 5.68 11.81
N GLU A 66 9.81 4.62 12.54
CA GLU A 66 10.13 4.68 13.97
C GLU A 66 11.52 5.29 14.24
N ARG A 67 12.50 5.12 13.33
CA ARG A 67 13.87 5.58 13.49
C ARG A 67 14.20 6.81 12.65
N LEU A 68 13.62 6.93 11.46
CA LEU A 68 13.97 7.99 10.51
C LEU A 68 12.84 9.00 10.24
N GLY A 69 11.67 8.82 10.87
CA GLY A 69 10.59 9.81 10.83
C GLY A 69 9.82 9.91 9.52
N PHE A 70 9.83 8.87 8.69
CA PHE A 70 8.97 8.82 7.51
C PHE A 70 7.50 8.75 7.92
N THR A 71 6.63 9.43 7.19
CA THR A 71 5.22 9.60 7.55
C THR A 71 4.25 9.08 6.49
N ALA A 72 4.75 8.47 5.43
CA ALA A 72 3.93 7.96 4.33
C ALA A 72 4.45 6.60 3.86
N PHE A 73 3.52 5.67 3.67
CA PHE A 73 3.72 4.43 2.96
C PHE A 73 2.90 4.45 1.68
N ALA A 74 3.56 4.40 0.54
CA ALA A 74 2.94 4.37 -0.78
C ALA A 74 3.26 3.04 -1.47
N MET A 75 2.27 2.41 -2.10
CA MET A 75 2.48 1.13 -2.77
C MET A 75 1.73 1.03 -4.10
N GLU A 76 2.12 0.06 -4.91
CA GLU A 76 1.43 -0.37 -6.12
C GLU A 76 0.02 -0.87 -5.75
N SER A 77 -0.92 0.06 -5.74
CA SER A 77 -2.32 -0.15 -5.45
C SER A 77 -3.14 1.01 -5.98
N GLY A 78 -4.43 0.83 -6.22
CA GLY A 78 -5.29 1.90 -6.74
C GLY A 78 -5.31 3.12 -5.81
N PHE A 79 -5.12 4.30 -6.41
CA PHE A 79 -5.12 5.56 -5.66
C PHE A 79 -6.45 5.79 -4.95
N SER A 80 -7.55 5.62 -5.67
CA SER A 80 -8.90 5.88 -5.13
C SER A 80 -9.33 4.89 -4.07
N GLU A 81 -9.01 3.61 -4.28
CA GLU A 81 -9.25 2.55 -3.31
C GLU A 81 -8.42 2.76 -2.05
N GLY A 82 -7.18 3.21 -2.21
CA GLY A 82 -6.25 3.50 -1.12
C GLY A 82 -6.72 4.60 -0.16
N LEU A 83 -7.61 5.48 -0.59
CA LEU A 83 -8.19 6.52 0.28
C LEU A 83 -8.96 5.93 1.46
N ALA A 84 -9.72 4.85 1.24
CA ALA A 84 -10.43 4.15 2.32
C ALA A 84 -9.46 3.45 3.29
N VAL A 85 -8.33 2.94 2.78
CA VAL A 85 -7.26 2.36 3.61
C VAL A 85 -6.62 3.45 4.47
N ASP A 86 -6.28 4.60 3.90
CA ASP A 86 -5.72 5.73 4.65
C ASP A 86 -6.68 6.24 5.73
N GLU A 87 -7.96 6.36 5.42
CA GLU A 87 -8.97 6.76 6.40
C GLU A 87 -9.01 5.77 7.59
N TRP A 88 -8.97 4.46 7.30
CA TRP A 88 -8.95 3.44 8.33
C TRP A 88 -7.66 3.49 9.16
N VAL A 89 -6.50 3.61 8.53
CA VAL A 89 -5.19 3.75 9.22
C VAL A 89 -5.20 4.93 10.17
N ARG A 90 -5.84 6.03 9.81
CA ARG A 90 -5.97 7.25 10.64
C ARG A 90 -7.05 7.16 11.73
N GLY A 91 -7.59 6.00 12.01
CA GLY A 91 -8.58 5.81 13.07
C GLY A 91 -10.04 5.77 12.58
N GLY A 92 -10.28 5.82 11.27
CA GLY A 92 -11.63 5.69 10.70
C GLY A 92 -12.30 4.36 11.02
N LEU A 93 -13.60 4.30 10.82
CA LEU A 93 -14.40 3.10 11.08
C LEU A 93 -14.21 2.05 9.98
N GLY A 94 -14.46 0.79 10.31
CA GLY A 94 -14.45 -0.31 9.36
C GLY A 94 -13.77 -1.57 9.89
N ASP A 95 -14.11 -2.69 9.29
CA ASP A 95 -13.43 -3.96 9.51
C ASP A 95 -12.15 -4.02 8.69
N LEU A 96 -11.02 -4.34 9.32
CA LEU A 96 -9.70 -4.37 8.66
C LEU A 96 -9.69 -5.29 7.43
N ARG A 97 -10.33 -6.47 7.53
CA ARG A 97 -10.33 -7.42 6.43
C ARG A 97 -11.02 -6.84 5.22
N ARG A 98 -12.19 -6.23 5.42
CA ARG A 98 -12.96 -5.60 4.35
C ARG A 98 -12.21 -4.41 3.75
N VAL A 99 -11.66 -3.53 4.60
CA VAL A 99 -10.89 -2.36 4.15
C VAL A 99 -9.69 -2.78 3.30
N ALA A 100 -8.95 -3.81 3.73
CA ALA A 100 -7.80 -4.31 2.98
C ALA A 100 -8.22 -5.02 1.67
N ASP A 101 -9.28 -5.84 1.70
CA ASP A 101 -9.75 -6.59 0.53
C ASP A 101 -10.30 -5.67 -0.58
N GLU A 102 -10.99 -4.58 -0.20
CA GLU A 102 -11.61 -3.62 -1.12
C GLU A 102 -10.65 -2.48 -1.49
N GLY A 103 -9.78 -2.07 -0.58
CA GLY A 103 -8.94 -0.88 -0.71
C GLY A 103 -7.52 -1.14 -1.23
N ILE A 104 -7.05 -2.40 -1.27
CA ILE A 104 -5.76 -2.76 -1.84
C ILE A 104 -5.96 -3.66 -3.06
N THR A 105 -5.47 -3.20 -4.21
CA THR A 105 -5.65 -3.88 -5.50
C THR A 105 -4.82 -5.16 -5.61
N TYR A 106 -5.00 -5.91 -6.70
CA TYR A 106 -4.25 -7.13 -7.05
C TYR A 106 -4.32 -8.26 -6.01
N ASN A 107 -5.37 -8.29 -5.17
CA ASN A 107 -5.51 -9.23 -4.04
C ASN A 107 -4.43 -9.10 -2.95
N MET A 108 -3.56 -8.11 -2.99
CA MET A 108 -2.49 -7.95 -2.00
C MET A 108 -3.02 -7.69 -0.58
N GLY A 109 -4.23 -7.11 -0.44
CA GLY A 109 -4.89 -6.91 0.86
C GLY A 109 -5.39 -8.20 1.53
N ARG A 110 -5.43 -9.33 0.80
CA ARG A 110 -5.96 -10.59 1.32
C ARG A 110 -4.98 -11.39 2.17
N CYS A 111 -3.67 -11.10 2.10
CA CYS A 111 -2.70 -11.80 2.93
C CYS A 111 -2.67 -11.23 4.36
N ALA A 112 -2.32 -12.09 5.31
CA ALA A 112 -2.25 -11.71 6.73
C ALA A 112 -1.17 -10.65 6.96
N GLU A 113 -0.03 -10.80 6.32
CA GLU A 113 1.14 -9.91 6.44
C GLU A 113 0.81 -8.47 6.08
N MET A 114 0.02 -8.25 5.02
CA MET A 114 -0.43 -6.90 4.64
C MET A 114 -1.38 -6.31 5.68
N ARG A 115 -2.32 -7.12 6.19
CA ARG A 115 -3.25 -6.69 7.24
C ARG A 115 -2.52 -6.39 8.54
N ASP A 116 -1.50 -7.17 8.88
CA ASP A 116 -0.65 -6.92 10.06
C ASP A 116 0.13 -5.62 9.91
N GLN A 117 0.64 -5.31 8.72
CA GLN A 117 1.27 -4.02 8.43
C GLN A 117 0.28 -2.86 8.59
N LEU A 118 -0.95 -2.97 8.06
CA LEU A 118 -1.98 -1.94 8.22
C LEU A 118 -2.38 -1.75 9.68
N ARG A 119 -2.52 -2.84 10.43
CA ARG A 119 -2.81 -2.78 11.88
C ARG A 119 -1.72 -2.03 12.62
N TRP A 120 -0.45 -2.37 12.36
CA TRP A 120 0.67 -1.66 12.93
C TRP A 120 0.65 -0.17 12.54
N MET A 121 0.40 0.19 11.28
CA MET A 121 0.30 1.59 10.85
C MET A 121 -0.78 2.37 11.61
N ARG A 122 -1.87 1.70 11.98
CA ARG A 122 -2.94 2.30 12.78
C ARG A 122 -2.57 2.48 14.25
N GLU A 123 -1.76 1.57 14.80
CA GLU A 123 -1.44 1.47 16.23
C GLU A 123 -0.15 2.19 16.60
N VAL A 124 0.74 2.42 15.65
CA VAL A 124 2.01 3.10 15.90
C VAL A 124 1.78 4.55 16.34
N ASP A 125 2.52 4.99 17.34
CA ASP A 125 2.50 6.40 17.79
C ASP A 125 3.32 7.30 16.84
N ALA A 126 2.87 7.35 15.59
CA ALA A 126 3.45 8.17 14.53
C ALA A 126 2.38 8.48 13.45
N PRO A 127 2.43 9.65 12.80
CA PRO A 127 1.43 10.08 11.82
C PRO A 127 1.67 9.40 10.45
N VAL A 128 1.54 8.08 10.39
CA VAL A 128 1.74 7.34 9.13
C VAL A 128 0.49 7.39 8.27
N ARG A 129 0.68 7.68 6.97
CA ARG A 129 -0.35 7.72 5.96
C ARG A 129 -0.18 6.59 4.94
N PHE A 130 -1.28 6.08 4.40
CA PHE A 130 -1.30 5.13 3.30
C PHE A 130 -1.66 5.81 1.97
N PHE A 131 -0.95 5.45 0.88
CA PHE A 131 -1.26 5.92 -0.47
C PHE A 131 -1.16 4.77 -1.47
N GLY A 132 -2.18 4.62 -2.32
CA GLY A 132 -2.06 3.88 -3.57
C GLY A 132 -1.41 4.76 -4.63
N LEU A 133 -0.61 4.18 -5.54
CA LEU A 133 0.10 4.93 -6.58
C LEU A 133 -0.50 4.76 -7.97
N ASP A 134 -1.35 3.72 -8.17
CA ASP A 134 -1.88 3.41 -9.49
C ASP A 134 -3.05 4.30 -9.87
N VAL A 135 -3.05 4.69 -11.13
CA VAL A 135 -4.17 5.45 -11.70
C VAL A 135 -5.39 4.53 -11.85
N PRO A 136 -6.60 4.98 -11.46
CA PRO A 136 -7.83 4.22 -11.69
C PRO A 136 -7.99 3.86 -13.17
N GLY A 137 -8.31 2.61 -13.48
CA GLY A 137 -8.73 2.20 -14.82
C GLY A 137 -7.92 1.11 -15.52
N SER A 138 -6.74 0.67 -15.04
CA SER A 138 -5.99 -0.39 -15.72
C SER A 138 -6.50 -1.81 -15.44
N THR A 139 -6.77 -2.12 -14.18
CA THR A 139 -7.40 -3.38 -13.70
C THR A 139 -8.33 -3.12 -12.53
N VAL A 140 -8.58 -1.88 -12.24
CA VAL A 140 -9.31 -1.39 -11.08
C VAL A 140 -10.65 -0.78 -11.50
N SER A 141 -11.63 -0.85 -10.62
CA SER A 141 -12.92 -0.22 -10.86
C SER A 141 -12.79 1.29 -10.74
N PRO A 142 -13.33 2.07 -11.68
CA PRO A 142 -13.43 3.53 -11.53
C PRO A 142 -14.52 3.98 -10.55
N LEU A 143 -15.39 3.08 -10.07
CA LEU A 143 -16.47 3.42 -9.14
C LEU A 143 -16.02 4.05 -7.82
N PRO A 144 -14.94 3.58 -7.15
CA PRO A 144 -14.40 4.26 -5.97
C PRO A 144 -14.01 5.72 -6.24
N ALA A 145 -13.39 6.00 -7.40
CA ALA A 145 -13.05 7.36 -7.79
C ALA A 145 -14.29 8.23 -8.02
N LEU A 146 -15.31 7.70 -8.74
CA LEU A 146 -16.55 8.40 -8.98
C LEU A 146 -17.28 8.73 -7.67
N LYS A 147 -17.28 7.83 -6.70
CA LYS A 147 -17.85 8.09 -5.39
C LYS A 147 -17.17 9.26 -4.67
N HIS A 148 -15.85 9.33 -4.66
CA HIS A 148 -15.13 10.45 -4.06
C HIS A 148 -15.39 11.77 -4.80
N ILE A 149 -15.50 11.73 -6.13
CA ILE A 149 -15.87 12.89 -6.94
C ILE A 149 -17.28 13.35 -6.59
N GLU A 150 -18.26 12.45 -6.48
CA GLU A 150 -19.62 12.75 -6.08
C GLU A 150 -19.67 13.42 -4.70
N GLU A 151 -19.00 12.85 -3.71
CA GLU A 151 -18.91 13.39 -2.34
C GLU A 151 -18.27 14.78 -2.28
N TYR A 152 -17.29 15.05 -3.13
CA TYR A 152 -16.68 16.36 -3.28
C TYR A 152 -17.62 17.36 -3.95
N LEU A 153 -18.20 16.99 -5.10
CA LEU A 153 -19.08 17.87 -5.89
C LEU A 153 -20.39 18.19 -5.17
N ALA A 154 -20.90 17.29 -4.35
CA ALA A 154 -22.07 17.57 -3.50
C ALA A 154 -21.87 18.77 -2.56
N LYS A 155 -20.62 19.20 -2.34
CA LYS A 155 -20.29 20.38 -1.52
C LYS A 155 -19.77 21.55 -2.34
N ALA A 156 -19.15 21.28 -3.48
CA ALA A 156 -18.39 22.28 -4.25
C ALA A 156 -19.16 22.74 -5.50
N ASP A 157 -19.96 21.86 -6.15
CA ASP A 157 -20.68 22.13 -7.39
C ASP A 157 -21.77 21.09 -7.63
N GLU A 158 -22.94 21.29 -7.04
CA GLU A 158 -24.07 20.36 -7.16
C GLU A 158 -24.58 20.24 -8.62
N ASP A 159 -24.39 21.24 -9.46
CA ASP A 159 -24.84 21.23 -10.85
C ASP A 159 -24.08 20.20 -11.71
N ALA A 160 -22.89 19.78 -11.26
CA ALA A 160 -22.11 18.72 -11.92
C ALA A 160 -22.53 17.28 -11.54
N LEU A 161 -23.32 17.08 -10.48
CA LEU A 161 -23.75 15.75 -10.03
C LEU A 161 -24.47 14.92 -11.10
N PRO A 162 -25.35 15.47 -11.97
CA PRO A 162 -25.96 14.69 -13.05
C PRO A 162 -24.96 14.07 -14.02
N LEU A 163 -23.80 14.71 -14.23
CA LEU A 163 -22.74 14.14 -15.06
C LEU A 163 -22.11 12.92 -14.37
N VAL A 164 -21.82 13.02 -13.07
CA VAL A 164 -21.27 11.92 -12.29
C VAL A 164 -22.22 10.73 -12.28
N ALA A 165 -23.53 10.95 -12.07
CA ALA A 165 -24.54 9.90 -12.08
C ALA A 165 -24.63 9.18 -13.44
N ARG A 166 -24.46 9.90 -14.56
CA ARG A 166 -24.38 9.30 -15.90
C ARG A 166 -23.13 8.45 -16.06
N LEU A 167 -21.98 8.93 -15.61
CA LEU A 167 -20.73 8.17 -15.64
C LEU A 167 -20.82 6.92 -14.76
N ASP A 168 -21.36 7.02 -13.55
CA ASP A 168 -21.59 5.87 -12.66
C ASP A 168 -22.45 4.81 -13.34
N THR A 169 -23.54 5.20 -13.97
CA THR A 169 -24.44 4.29 -14.72
C THR A 169 -23.70 3.57 -15.85
N LEU A 170 -22.87 4.29 -16.62
CA LEU A 170 -22.09 3.70 -17.71
C LEU A 170 -21.05 2.72 -17.18
N VAL A 171 -20.33 3.10 -16.13
CA VAL A 171 -19.26 2.29 -15.52
C VAL A 171 -19.81 1.00 -14.93
N ARG A 172 -20.97 1.03 -14.26
CA ARG A 172 -21.63 -0.16 -13.70
C ARG A 172 -22.02 -1.19 -14.77
N GLY A 173 -22.10 -0.78 -16.02
CA GLY A 173 -22.36 -1.70 -17.13
C GLY A 173 -21.19 -2.66 -17.44
N TYR A 174 -19.97 -2.35 -17.00
CA TYR A 174 -18.77 -3.16 -17.29
C TYR A 174 -17.78 -3.32 -16.14
N ALA A 175 -17.87 -2.53 -15.09
CA ALA A 175 -16.93 -2.56 -13.97
C ALA A 175 -17.54 -3.16 -12.72
N GLY A 176 -16.73 -3.89 -11.92
CA GLY A 176 -17.11 -4.31 -10.58
C GLY A 176 -17.18 -3.14 -9.60
N ALA A 177 -17.82 -3.35 -8.47
CA ALA A 177 -17.99 -2.33 -7.42
C ALA A 177 -16.64 -1.81 -6.87
N HIS A 178 -15.62 -2.65 -6.90
CA HIS A 178 -14.23 -2.35 -6.56
C HIS A 178 -13.29 -3.29 -7.34
N SER A 179 -11.98 -3.12 -7.22
CA SER A 179 -10.99 -3.84 -8.03
C SER A 179 -11.02 -5.36 -7.85
N LEU A 180 -11.34 -5.86 -6.68
CA LEU A 180 -11.33 -7.31 -6.39
C LEU A 180 -12.27 -8.14 -7.30
N PRO A 181 -13.57 -7.78 -7.49
CA PRO A 181 -14.45 -8.46 -8.44
C PRO A 181 -13.95 -8.38 -9.89
N ALA A 182 -13.44 -7.22 -10.31
CA ALA A 182 -12.92 -7.05 -11.66
C ALA A 182 -11.72 -7.98 -11.93
N TYR A 183 -10.81 -8.12 -10.98
CA TYR A 183 -9.65 -9.00 -11.09
C TYR A 183 -10.03 -10.48 -11.11
N THR A 184 -11.03 -10.89 -10.33
CA THR A 184 -11.49 -12.29 -10.30
C THR A 184 -12.30 -12.68 -11.53
N ALA A 185 -13.10 -11.77 -12.09
CA ALA A 185 -13.86 -12.01 -13.31
C ALA A 185 -12.96 -12.20 -14.54
N GLY A 186 -11.87 -11.47 -14.67
CA GLY A 186 -10.91 -11.61 -15.76
C GLY A 186 -10.12 -12.92 -15.78
N ARG A 187 -10.18 -13.74 -14.72
CA ARG A 187 -9.55 -15.08 -14.65
C ARG A 187 -10.50 -16.23 -14.96
N ALA A 188 -11.79 -15.98 -15.05
CA ALA A 188 -12.81 -16.99 -15.32
C ALA A 188 -13.16 -17.13 -16.82
N GLY A 189 -12.55 -16.36 -17.69
CA GLY A 189 -12.60 -16.44 -19.16
C GLY A 189 -11.26 -16.91 -19.71
#